data_45f72d1b8ccb82a9e9e2ab51f4475779
#
_entry.id   45f72d1b8ccb82a9e9e2ab51f4475779
#
_cell.length_a   1.000
_cell.length_b   1.000
_cell.length_c   1.000
_cell.angle_alpha   90.00
_cell.angle_beta   90.00
_cell.angle_gamma   90.00
#
_symmetry.space_group_name_H-M   'P 1'
#
loop_
_entity.id
_entity.type
_entity.pdbx_description
1 polymer ?
#
loop_
_entity_poly.entity_id
_entity_poly.type
_entity_poly.pdbx_seq_one_letter_code
_entity_poly.pdbx_strand_id
1 'polypeptide(L)'
;MKPCNLHIINTLKLTDEMIGLADRGDVDREDNGCGILYGVLRDSAFKLKKMAEEEKLNHIRKGWWQDENSKQFQFKPNKIGG
;
A
#
# COMPACT_ATOMS: atom_id res chain seq x y z
N MET A 1 -4.68 17.63 -4.61
CA MET A 1 -4.09 16.77 -3.54
C MET A 1 -2.63 17.14 -3.34
N LYS A 2 -2.15 17.07 -2.12
CA LYS A 2 -0.74 17.41 -1.84
C LYS A 2 0.20 16.43 -2.54
N PRO A 3 1.35 16.92 -3.02
CA PRO A 3 2.32 16.01 -3.67
C PRO A 3 2.75 14.85 -2.77
N CYS A 4 2.90 15.08 -1.46
CA CYS A 4 3.29 13.98 -0.58
C CYS A 4 2.23 12.89 -0.53
N ASN A 5 0.96 13.24 -0.68
CA ASN A 5 -0.11 12.24 -0.72
C ASN A 5 -0.08 11.44 -2.02
N LEU A 6 0.26 12.11 -3.13
CA LEU A 6 0.40 11.40 -4.40
C LEU A 6 1.53 10.38 -4.32
N HIS A 7 2.61 10.73 -3.64
CA HIS A 7 3.71 9.77 -3.47
C HIS A 7 3.31 8.59 -2.59
N ILE A 8 2.46 8.82 -1.59
CA ILE A 8 1.93 7.71 -0.79
C ILE A 8 1.09 6.78 -1.66
N ILE A 9 0.21 7.34 -2.49
CA ILE A 9 -0.60 6.55 -3.40
C ILE A 9 0.29 5.73 -4.34
N ASN A 10 1.32 6.37 -4.89
CA ASN A 10 2.20 5.68 -5.82
C ASN A 10 3.02 4.62 -5.12
N THR A 11 3.37 4.83 -3.85
CA THR A 11 4.05 3.81 -3.06
C THR A 11 3.14 2.59 -2.88
N LEU A 12 1.87 2.81 -2.58
CA LEU A 12 0.92 1.70 -2.45
C LEU A 12 0.78 0.93 -3.76
N LYS A 13 0.70 1.64 -4.88
CA LYS A 13 0.64 0.97 -6.17
C LYS A 13 1.90 0.15 -6.43
N LEU A 14 3.06 0.69 -6.08
CA LEU A 14 4.32 0.00 -6.28
C LEU A 14 4.38 -1.27 -5.44
N THR A 15 3.92 -1.22 -4.19
CA THR A 15 3.94 -2.41 -3.35
C THR A 15 3.03 -3.50 -3.90
N ASP A 16 1.89 -3.14 -4.49
CA ASP A 16 1.02 -4.12 -5.13
C ASP A 16 1.72 -4.76 -6.33
N GLU A 17 2.45 -3.98 -7.11
CA GLU A 17 3.23 -4.50 -8.23
C GLU A 17 4.35 -5.42 -7.74
N MET A 18 5.00 -5.06 -6.65
CA MET A 18 6.05 -5.89 -6.07
C MET A 18 5.51 -7.25 -5.62
N ILE A 19 4.34 -7.25 -4.99
CA ILE A 19 3.72 -8.50 -4.54
C ILE A 19 3.38 -9.38 -5.74
N GLY A 20 2.80 -8.79 -6.78
CA GLY A 20 2.48 -9.52 -8.00
C GLY A 20 3.71 -10.10 -8.66
N LEU A 21 4.81 -9.33 -8.72
CA LEU A 21 6.06 -9.80 -9.28
C LEU A 21 6.63 -10.95 -8.44
N ALA A 22 6.59 -10.82 -7.12
CA ALA A 22 7.08 -11.86 -6.23
C ALA A 22 6.31 -13.16 -6.45
N ASP A 23 4.98 -13.07 -6.60
CA ASP A 23 4.16 -14.25 -6.83
C ASP A 23 4.49 -14.91 -8.15
N ARG A 24 4.63 -14.12 -9.22
CA ARG A 24 4.95 -14.67 -10.54
C ARG A 24 6.34 -15.25 -10.57
N GLY A 25 7.30 -14.55 -9.97
CA GLY A 25 8.67 -15.03 -9.93
C GLY A 25 8.79 -16.31 -9.12
N ASP A 26 8.06 -16.40 -8.02
CA ASP A 26 8.11 -17.60 -7.18
C ASP A 26 7.57 -18.82 -7.91
N VAL A 27 6.52 -18.65 -8.71
CA VAL A 27 5.97 -19.75 -9.51
C VAL A 27 6.99 -20.23 -10.54
N ASP A 28 7.74 -19.31 -11.13
CA ASP A 28 8.68 -19.64 -12.19
C ASP A 28 10.11 -19.89 -11.68
N ARG A 29 10.30 -19.91 -10.38
CA ARG A 29 11.66 -20.08 -9.84
C ARG A 29 12.22 -21.43 -10.22
N GLU A 30 13.55 -21.45 -10.43
CA GLU A 30 14.24 -22.68 -10.80
C GLU A 30 15.30 -23.08 -9.78
N ASP A 31 15.59 -22.22 -8.81
CA ASP A 31 16.57 -22.58 -7.79
C ASP A 31 16.21 -21.90 -6.47
N ASN A 32 16.98 -22.24 -5.42
CA ASN A 32 16.70 -21.71 -4.10
C ASN A 32 16.94 -20.20 -4.00
N GLY A 33 17.91 -19.70 -4.78
CA GLY A 33 18.19 -18.26 -4.78
C GLY A 33 17.03 -17.45 -5.26
N CYS A 34 16.34 -17.92 -6.29
CA CYS A 34 15.13 -17.25 -6.78
C CYS A 34 14.05 -17.26 -5.72
N GLY A 35 13.87 -18.38 -5.04
CA GLY A 35 12.86 -18.45 -3.98
C GLY A 35 13.15 -17.48 -2.85
N ILE A 36 14.42 -17.37 -2.45
CA ILE A 36 14.82 -16.43 -1.41
C ILE A 36 14.57 -14.99 -1.87
N LEU A 37 14.96 -14.69 -3.10
CA LEU A 37 14.77 -13.34 -3.65
C LEU A 37 13.31 -12.92 -3.60
N TYR A 38 12.40 -13.78 -4.09
CA TYR A 38 11.00 -13.41 -4.16
C TYR A 38 10.33 -13.43 -2.80
N GLY A 39 10.83 -14.24 -1.87
CA GLY A 39 10.37 -14.19 -0.48
C GLY A 39 10.71 -12.86 0.17
N VAL A 40 11.95 -12.38 -0.02
CA VAL A 40 12.37 -11.09 0.52
C VAL A 40 11.60 -9.96 -0.14
N LEU A 41 11.39 -10.06 -1.45
CA LEU A 41 10.63 -9.04 -2.18
C LEU A 41 9.22 -8.93 -1.63
N ARG A 42 8.55 -10.07 -1.42
CA ARG A 42 7.19 -10.08 -0.88
C ARG A 42 7.14 -9.50 0.53
N ASP A 43 8.06 -9.93 1.39
CA ASP A 43 8.07 -9.45 2.78
C ASP A 43 8.32 -7.94 2.82
N SER A 44 9.24 -7.46 1.99
CA SER A 44 9.54 -6.04 1.92
C SER A 44 8.33 -5.25 1.44
N ALA A 45 7.61 -5.80 0.45
CA ALA A 45 6.44 -5.13 -0.09
C ALA A 45 5.34 -5.01 0.97
N PHE A 46 5.09 -6.07 1.74
CA PHE A 46 4.08 -6.01 2.78
C PHE A 46 4.45 -5.02 3.87
N LYS A 47 5.73 -4.96 4.23
CA LYS A 47 6.18 -4.01 5.23
C LYS A 47 6.00 -2.58 4.74
N LEU A 48 6.40 -2.31 3.50
CA LEU A 48 6.25 -0.98 2.92
C LEU A 48 4.78 -0.60 2.77
N LYS A 49 3.95 -1.55 2.37
CA LYS A 49 2.53 -1.31 2.22
C LYS A 49 1.91 -0.88 3.56
N LYS A 50 2.25 -1.59 4.62
CA LYS A 50 1.74 -1.26 5.94
C LYS A 50 2.17 0.14 6.36
N MET A 51 3.45 0.47 6.13
CA MET A 51 3.96 1.78 6.48
C MET A 51 3.26 2.88 5.69
N ALA A 52 3.03 2.65 4.41
CA ALA A 52 2.36 3.63 3.55
C ALA A 52 0.90 3.82 3.95
N GLU A 53 0.22 2.73 4.31
CA GLU A 53 -1.16 2.81 4.78
C GLU A 53 -1.26 3.57 6.09
N GLU A 54 -0.30 3.37 6.98
CA GLU A 54 -0.28 4.09 8.25
C GLU A 54 -0.05 5.59 8.02
N GLU A 55 0.82 5.91 7.09
CA GLU A 55 1.10 7.31 6.80
C GLU A 55 -0.11 7.97 6.13
N LYS A 56 -0.81 7.24 5.27
CA LYS A 56 -2.04 7.74 4.69
C LYS A 56 -3.05 8.09 5.78
N LEU A 57 -3.22 7.20 6.75
CA LEU A 57 -4.14 7.47 7.86
C LEU A 57 -3.70 8.68 8.66
N ASN A 58 -2.40 8.86 8.87
CA ASN A 58 -1.90 10.02 9.57
C ASN A 58 -2.23 11.30 8.83
N HIS A 59 -2.09 11.30 7.51
CA HIS A 59 -2.43 12.48 6.70
C HIS A 59 -3.92 12.76 6.71
N ILE A 60 -4.74 11.72 6.73
CA ILE A 60 -6.18 11.90 6.84
C ILE A 60 -6.51 12.55 8.18
N ARG A 61 -5.91 12.07 9.27
CA ARG A 61 -6.18 12.63 10.60
C ARG A 61 -5.74 14.07 10.72
N LYS A 62 -4.68 14.45 9.99
CA LYS A 62 -4.21 15.83 9.99
C LYS A 62 -5.05 16.75 9.11
N GLY A 63 -6.01 16.18 8.38
CA GLY A 63 -6.82 16.96 7.45
C GLY A 63 -6.12 17.26 6.15
N TRP A 64 -5.04 16.56 5.83
CA TRP A 64 -4.25 16.81 4.63
C TRP A 64 -4.71 16.00 3.43
N TRP A 65 -5.63 15.07 3.60
CA TRP A 65 -6.07 14.19 2.52
C TRP A 65 -7.41 14.69 1.98
N GLN A 66 -7.34 15.38 0.85
CA GLN A 66 -8.50 16.10 0.34
C GLN A 66 -8.85 15.58 -1.05
N ASP A 67 -9.60 14.54 -1.15
CA ASP A 67 -10.13 14.12 -2.43
C ASP A 67 -11.56 13.65 -2.23
N GLU A 68 -12.25 13.38 -3.35
CA GLU A 68 -13.65 13.03 -3.27
C GLU A 68 -13.88 11.69 -2.60
N ASN A 69 -12.97 10.77 -2.80
CA ASN A 69 -13.11 9.48 -2.16
C ASN A 69 -12.98 9.59 -0.67
N SER A 70 -12.10 10.45 -0.19
CA SER A 70 -11.96 10.67 1.23
C SER A 70 -13.21 11.27 1.83
N LYS A 71 -13.84 12.18 1.11
CA LYS A 71 -15.06 12.76 1.59
C LYS A 71 -16.17 11.74 1.70
N GLN A 72 -16.28 10.86 0.72
CA GLN A 72 -17.28 9.82 0.78
C GLN A 72 -17.06 8.90 1.93
N PHE A 73 -15.81 8.60 2.19
CA PHE A 73 -15.47 7.76 3.28
C PHE A 73 -15.94 8.32 4.58
N GLN A 74 -15.91 9.61 4.75
CA GLN A 74 -16.24 10.22 6.00
C GLN A 74 -17.71 10.12 6.32
N PHE A 75 -18.50 9.83 5.34
CA PHE A 75 -19.85 9.61 5.61
C PHE A 75 -20.14 8.44 6.35
N LYS A 76 -19.46 7.68 6.29
CA LYS A 76 -19.79 6.48 6.82
C LYS A 76 -19.67 6.35 8.11
N PRO A 77 -19.38 6.79 8.57
CA PRO A 77 -19.24 6.39 9.66
C PRO A 77 -19.86 6.40 10.59
N ASN A 78 -19.99 6.86 10.28
CA ASN A 78 -20.22 6.82 10.93
C ASN A 78 -21.04 6.20 11.35
N LYS A 79 -21.52 6.09 11.09
CA LYS A 79 -22.08 5.53 11.41
C LYS A 79 -21.92 4.38 11.79
N ILE A 80 -21.81 4.07 11.94
CA ILE A 80 -21.41 3.23 12.27
C ILE A 80 -20.96 3.05 13.13
N GLY A 81 -21.22 3.38 13.16
CA GLY A 81 -20.86 3.58 13.71
C GLY A 81 -20.45 4.13 13.69
N GLY A 82 -20.79 4.41 13.39
CA GLY A 82 -20.60 5.04 13.28
C GLY A 82 -20.57 5.23 13.18
#